data_e8639addcb91f78a8e709c223f8ba2cd
#
_entry.id   e8639addcb91f78a8e709c223f8ba2cd
#
_cell.length_a   1.000
_cell.length_b   1.000
_cell.length_c   1.000
_cell.angle_alpha   90.00
_cell.angle_beta   90.00
_cell.angle_gamma   90.00
#
_symmetry.space_group_name_H-M   'P 1'
#
loop_
_entity.id
_entity.type
_entity.pdbx_description
1 polymer ?
#
loop_
_entity_poly.entity_id
_entity_poly.type
_entity_poly.pdbx_seq_one_letter_code
_entity_poly.pdbx_strand_id
1 'polypeptide(L)'
;MTRIIYKAANAKDVKALGATCRILPQLKSDLSQISTQLTRSLDKKISPLDDIADLVERAIADEPPALMKDGGYIKNGFNEELDRLRNITGGGKDLLAQIEQQEKEATGIKNLRVGYNRVFGYYIEVSKGNVSMVPDRYVRKQTLTNGERYITDELKKIENEILGANDKILALEAAIFAEVREFIAQRLDL
;
A
#
# COMPACT_ATOMS: atom_id res chain seq x y z
N MET A 1 13.16 -3.67 20.51
CA MET A 1 14.19 -2.63 20.38
C MET A 1 15.32 -3.07 19.46
N THR A 2 16.04 -4.14 19.69
CA THR A 2 17.16 -4.64 18.86
C THR A 2 16.86 -4.67 17.36
N ARG A 3 15.68 -5.16 16.93
CA ARG A 3 15.27 -5.20 15.51
C ARG A 3 15.12 -3.84 14.85
N ILE A 4 14.82 -2.79 15.61
CA ILE A 4 14.74 -1.41 15.10
C ILE A 4 16.14 -0.88 14.83
N ILE A 5 17.04 -1.00 15.81
CA ILE A 5 18.45 -0.55 15.72
C ILE A 5 19.15 -1.24 14.54
N TYR A 6 18.98 -2.56 14.37
CA TYR A 6 19.56 -3.32 13.25
C TYR A 6 18.76 -3.24 11.94
N LYS A 7 17.80 -2.32 11.84
CA LYS A 7 16.97 -2.10 10.64
C LYS A 7 16.19 -3.34 10.16
N ALA A 8 15.94 -4.31 11.06
CA ALA A 8 15.24 -5.56 10.77
C ALA A 8 13.76 -5.57 11.22
N ALA A 9 13.30 -4.48 11.86
CA ALA A 9 11.91 -4.34 12.27
C ALA A 9 11.00 -4.11 11.06
N ASN A 10 9.85 -4.79 11.01
CA ASN A 10 8.78 -4.56 10.07
C ASN A 10 7.71 -3.62 10.65
N ALA A 11 6.67 -3.31 9.85
CA ALA A 11 5.62 -2.38 10.27
C ALA A 11 4.82 -2.89 11.49
N LYS A 12 4.61 -4.20 11.64
CA LYS A 12 3.97 -4.78 12.82
C LYS A 12 4.80 -4.62 14.08
N ASP A 13 6.13 -4.79 13.99
CA ASP A 13 7.03 -4.56 15.10
C ASP A 13 6.97 -3.09 15.57
N VAL A 14 6.98 -2.15 14.61
CA VAL A 14 6.88 -0.70 14.89
C VAL A 14 5.52 -0.36 15.50
N LYS A 15 4.43 -0.91 14.97
CA LYS A 15 3.08 -0.71 15.53
C LYS A 15 2.98 -1.20 16.98
N ALA A 16 3.52 -2.40 17.27
CA ALA A 16 3.55 -2.96 18.61
C ALA A 16 4.39 -2.10 19.59
N LEU A 17 5.51 -1.54 19.11
CA LEU A 17 6.31 -0.60 19.91
C LEU A 17 5.51 0.65 20.23
N GLY A 18 4.86 1.28 19.25
CA GLY A 18 4.01 2.46 19.45
C GLY A 18 2.92 2.22 20.49
N ALA A 19 2.23 1.07 20.41
CA ALA A 19 1.24 0.67 21.41
C ALA A 19 1.85 0.53 22.81
N THR A 20 3.06 0.00 22.92
CA THR A 20 3.79 -0.09 24.20
C THR A 20 4.14 1.29 24.74
N CYS A 21 4.65 2.19 23.88
CA CYS A 21 4.98 3.57 24.27
C CYS A 21 3.75 4.32 24.80
N ARG A 22 2.56 4.08 24.24
CA ARG A 22 1.30 4.70 24.66
C ARG A 22 0.89 4.36 26.09
N ILE A 23 1.37 3.24 26.63
CA ILE A 23 1.07 2.80 28.01
C ILE A 23 2.01 3.44 29.03
N LEU A 24 3.21 3.90 28.62
CA LEU A 24 4.24 4.38 29.55
C LEU A 24 3.79 5.56 30.43
N PRO A 25 3.05 6.57 29.95
CA PRO A 25 2.56 7.66 30.80
C PRO A 25 1.65 7.17 31.93
N GLN A 26 0.74 6.23 31.64
CA GLN A 26 -0.14 5.64 32.66
C GLN A 26 0.68 4.85 33.69
N LEU A 27 1.60 3.99 33.23
CA LEU A 27 2.49 3.24 34.12
C LEU A 27 3.28 4.19 35.06
N LYS A 28 3.77 5.29 34.52
CA LYS A 28 4.50 6.30 35.30
C LYS A 28 3.59 6.96 36.33
N SER A 29 2.36 7.31 35.96
CA SER A 29 1.35 7.83 36.88
C SER A 29 1.05 6.86 38.03
N ASP A 30 0.87 5.57 37.73
CA ASP A 30 0.60 4.53 38.73
C ASP A 30 1.78 4.35 39.69
N LEU A 31 3.02 4.33 39.17
CA LEU A 31 4.24 4.26 39.99
C LEU A 31 4.37 5.45 40.93
N SER A 32 3.98 6.63 40.53
CA SER A 32 4.06 7.85 41.35
C SER A 32 3.15 7.80 42.59
N GLN A 33 2.09 6.99 42.57
CA GLN A 33 1.18 6.78 43.69
C GLN A 33 1.74 5.87 44.79
N ILE A 34 2.81 5.12 44.50
CA ILE A 34 3.43 4.17 45.39
C ILE A 34 4.76 4.74 45.94
N SER A 35 4.84 5.02 47.25
CA SER A 35 5.96 5.73 47.87
C SER A 35 7.08 4.83 48.37
N THR A 36 7.53 3.84 47.62
CA THR A 36 8.71 3.00 47.97
C THR A 36 9.98 3.53 47.27
N GLN A 37 11.16 3.15 47.80
CA GLN A 37 12.43 3.50 47.17
C GLN A 37 12.56 2.91 45.77
N LEU A 38 12.03 1.70 45.57
CA LEU A 38 12.04 1.01 44.27
C LEU A 38 11.21 1.71 43.25
N THR A 39 9.95 2.08 43.58
CA THR A 39 9.05 2.75 42.65
C THR A 39 9.56 4.13 42.25
N ARG A 40 10.14 4.90 43.18
CA ARG A 40 10.78 6.19 42.86
C ARG A 40 11.98 6.01 41.89
N SER A 41 12.76 4.94 42.05
CA SER A 41 13.89 4.63 41.18
C SER A 41 13.40 4.26 39.76
N LEU A 42 12.32 3.47 39.65
CA LEU A 42 11.69 3.09 38.37
C LEU A 42 11.06 4.28 37.67
N ASP A 43 10.31 5.12 38.41
CA ASP A 43 9.68 6.33 37.85
C ASP A 43 10.71 7.28 37.20
N LYS A 44 11.88 7.44 37.84
CA LYS A 44 12.97 8.24 37.26
C LYS A 44 13.59 7.64 35.99
N LYS A 45 13.53 6.32 35.81
CA LYS A 45 14.11 5.62 34.65
C LYS A 45 13.14 5.51 33.49
N ILE A 46 11.84 5.62 33.72
CA ILE A 46 10.84 5.56 32.68
C ILE A 46 10.68 6.94 32.04
N SER A 47 11.09 7.06 30.80
CA SER A 47 10.83 8.24 29.98
C SER A 47 9.50 8.04 29.23
N PRO A 48 8.57 9.01 29.25
CA PRO A 48 7.44 8.98 28.34
C PRO A 48 7.95 9.11 26.90
N LEU A 49 7.49 8.24 26.02
CA LEU A 49 7.86 8.19 24.60
C LEU A 49 6.63 8.53 23.75
N ASP A 50 5.92 9.61 24.14
CA ASP A 50 4.69 10.06 23.48
C ASP A 50 4.94 10.45 22.04
N ASP A 51 6.09 11.05 21.74
CA ASP A 51 6.51 11.42 20.40
C ASP A 51 6.65 10.19 19.48
N ILE A 52 7.16 9.08 19.99
CA ILE A 52 7.20 7.79 19.26
C ILE A 52 5.79 7.25 19.07
N ALA A 53 4.98 7.23 20.13
CA ALA A 53 3.60 6.74 20.07
C ALA A 53 2.77 7.54 19.05
N ASP A 54 2.87 8.86 19.07
CA ASP A 54 2.15 9.77 18.16
C ASP A 54 2.63 9.61 16.70
N LEU A 55 3.94 9.50 16.48
CA LEU A 55 4.47 9.27 15.14
C LEU A 55 3.98 7.93 14.57
N VAL A 56 4.07 6.85 15.36
CA VAL A 56 3.64 5.52 14.92
C VAL A 56 2.14 5.48 14.63
N GLU A 57 1.32 6.13 15.46
CA GLU A 57 -0.13 6.18 15.28
C GLU A 57 -0.53 6.93 14.01
N ARG A 58 0.19 8.00 13.66
CA ARG A 58 -0.04 8.76 12.42
C ARG A 58 0.52 8.10 11.19
N ALA A 59 1.70 7.47 11.29
CA ALA A 59 2.44 6.98 10.14
C ALA A 59 2.07 5.54 9.74
N ILE A 60 1.84 4.65 10.71
CA ILE A 60 1.68 3.22 10.46
C ILE A 60 0.20 2.85 10.40
N ALA A 61 -0.18 2.08 9.39
CA ALA A 61 -1.53 1.56 9.22
C ALA A 61 -2.00 0.80 10.47
N ASP A 62 -3.32 0.78 10.74
CA ASP A 62 -3.85 0.14 11.94
C ASP A 62 -3.63 -1.37 11.90
N GLU A 63 -3.77 -1.98 10.72
CA GLU A 63 -3.48 -3.39 10.45
C GLU A 63 -2.42 -3.50 9.34
N PRO A 64 -1.13 -3.30 9.66
CA PRO A 64 -0.10 -3.37 8.65
C PRO A 64 0.06 -4.81 8.12
N PRO A 65 0.38 -4.98 6.81
CA PRO A 65 0.55 -6.28 6.20
C PRO A 65 1.69 -7.07 6.83
N ALA A 66 1.66 -8.40 6.66
CA ALA A 66 2.71 -9.27 7.20
C ALA A 66 4.05 -9.08 6.47
N LEU A 67 4.00 -8.82 5.17
CA LEU A 67 5.17 -8.67 4.31
C LEU A 67 5.26 -7.24 3.79
N MET A 68 6.41 -6.60 4.00
CA MET A 68 6.66 -5.23 3.54
C MET A 68 6.55 -5.06 2.02
N LYS A 69 6.84 -6.10 1.25
CA LYS A 69 6.71 -6.11 -0.21
C LYS A 69 5.28 -5.94 -0.72
N ASP A 70 4.28 -6.20 0.13
CA ASP A 70 2.87 -6.09 -0.26
C ASP A 70 2.39 -4.63 -0.22
N GLY A 71 3.17 -3.71 0.37
CA GLY A 71 2.79 -2.31 0.55
C GLY A 71 1.64 -2.11 1.55
N GLY A 72 1.12 -0.88 1.64
CA GLY A 72 -0.06 -0.59 2.47
C GLY A 72 0.21 -0.49 3.97
N TYR A 73 1.46 -0.33 4.39
CA TYR A 73 1.83 -0.21 5.80
C TYR A 73 1.97 1.24 6.28
N ILE A 74 1.96 2.22 5.38
CA ILE A 74 1.87 3.63 5.73
C ILE A 74 0.40 4.08 5.68
N LYS A 75 -0.04 4.79 6.71
CA LYS A 75 -1.41 5.26 6.88
C LYS A 75 -1.77 6.30 5.82
N ASN A 76 -3.03 6.28 5.34
CA ASN A 76 -3.54 7.33 4.47
C ASN A 76 -3.56 8.67 5.23
N GLY A 77 -3.26 9.76 4.54
CA GLY A 77 -3.17 11.10 5.13
C GLY A 77 -1.82 11.40 5.78
N PHE A 78 -0.87 10.46 5.80
CA PHE A 78 0.46 10.71 6.36
C PHE A 78 1.41 11.41 5.37
N ASN A 79 1.29 11.11 4.07
CA ASN A 79 2.10 11.71 3.03
C ASN A 79 1.26 12.00 1.77
N GLU A 80 1.19 13.27 1.38
CA GLU A 80 0.35 13.74 0.27
C GLU A 80 0.69 13.10 -1.08
N GLU A 81 1.99 12.91 -1.38
CA GLU A 81 2.40 12.29 -2.65
C GLU A 81 2.04 10.80 -2.69
N LEU A 82 2.16 10.10 -1.56
CA LEU A 82 1.73 8.72 -1.44
C LEU A 82 0.22 8.59 -1.66
N ASP A 83 -0.57 9.48 -1.07
CA ASP A 83 -2.02 9.48 -1.24
C ASP A 83 -2.41 9.82 -2.68
N ARG A 84 -1.71 10.76 -3.33
CA ARG A 84 -1.88 11.07 -4.75
C ARG A 84 -1.62 9.85 -5.64
N LEU A 85 -0.52 9.14 -5.42
CA LEU A 85 -0.19 7.92 -6.16
C LEU A 85 -1.22 6.80 -5.96
N ARG A 86 -1.71 6.62 -4.73
CA ARG A 86 -2.78 5.66 -4.41
C ARG A 86 -4.10 6.00 -5.11
N ASN A 87 -4.43 7.28 -5.21
CA ASN A 87 -5.61 7.72 -5.95
C ASN A 87 -5.50 7.40 -7.45
N ILE A 88 -4.32 7.54 -8.05
CA ILE A 88 -4.09 7.14 -9.44
C ILE A 88 -4.34 5.64 -9.62
N THR A 89 -3.81 4.81 -8.74
CA THR A 89 -4.00 3.34 -8.82
C THR A 89 -5.42 2.90 -8.47
N GLY A 90 -6.07 3.57 -7.51
CA GLY A 90 -7.47 3.33 -7.16
C GLY A 90 -8.44 3.70 -8.28
N GLY A 91 -8.20 4.84 -8.93
CA GLY A 91 -8.94 5.28 -10.11
C GLY A 91 -8.71 4.42 -11.36
N GLY A 92 -7.66 3.60 -11.38
CA GLY A 92 -7.38 2.68 -12.48
C GLY A 92 -8.51 1.68 -12.77
N LYS A 93 -9.26 1.24 -11.75
CA LYS A 93 -10.43 0.36 -11.94
C LYS A 93 -11.57 1.09 -12.67
N ASP A 94 -11.82 2.33 -12.31
CA ASP A 94 -12.87 3.13 -12.93
C ASP A 94 -12.49 3.47 -14.38
N LEU A 95 -11.21 3.75 -14.63
CA LEU A 95 -10.68 4.00 -15.96
C LEU A 95 -10.78 2.75 -16.86
N LEU A 96 -10.48 1.56 -16.33
CA LEU A 96 -10.65 0.30 -17.07
C LEU A 96 -12.12 0.01 -17.38
N ALA A 97 -13.05 0.32 -16.46
CA ALA A 97 -14.48 0.22 -16.71
C ALA A 97 -14.96 1.21 -17.77
N GLN A 98 -14.42 2.43 -17.79
CA GLN A 98 -14.69 3.42 -18.84
C GLN A 98 -14.20 2.93 -20.21
N ILE A 99 -12.99 2.36 -20.29
CA ILE A 99 -12.48 1.78 -21.54
C ILE A 99 -13.38 0.64 -22.00
N GLU A 100 -13.77 -0.26 -21.10
CA GLU A 100 -14.67 -1.37 -21.44
C GLU A 100 -15.97 -0.85 -22.06
N GLN A 101 -16.54 0.20 -21.47
CA GLN A 101 -17.77 0.81 -22.00
C GLN A 101 -17.55 1.50 -23.35
N GLN A 102 -16.49 2.29 -23.49
CA GLN A 102 -16.14 2.97 -24.74
C GLN A 102 -15.89 1.97 -25.87
N GLU A 103 -15.19 0.86 -25.59
CA GLU A 103 -14.92 -0.17 -26.57
C GLU A 103 -16.18 -0.95 -26.98
N LYS A 104 -17.11 -1.20 -26.04
CA LYS A 104 -18.44 -1.77 -26.36
C LYS A 104 -19.22 -0.87 -27.30
N GLU A 105 -19.21 0.43 -27.05
CA GLU A 105 -19.90 1.41 -27.90
C GLU A 105 -19.25 1.55 -29.28
N ALA A 106 -17.93 1.64 -29.34
CA ALA A 106 -17.18 1.82 -30.58
C ALA A 106 -17.23 0.58 -31.49
N THR A 107 -17.26 -0.64 -30.89
CA THR A 107 -17.24 -1.91 -31.67
C THR A 107 -18.62 -2.51 -31.87
N GLY A 108 -19.62 -2.11 -31.06
CA GLY A 108 -20.94 -2.77 -31.00
C GLY A 108 -20.94 -4.15 -30.32
N ILE A 109 -19.79 -4.59 -29.76
CA ILE A 109 -19.63 -5.90 -29.11
C ILE A 109 -20.08 -5.79 -27.65
N LYS A 110 -21.34 -6.08 -27.36
CA LYS A 110 -21.95 -5.90 -26.03
C LYS A 110 -21.33 -6.77 -24.92
N ASN A 111 -20.80 -7.93 -25.26
CA ASN A 111 -20.21 -8.90 -24.30
C ASN A 111 -18.69 -8.83 -24.22
N LEU A 112 -18.07 -7.80 -24.80
CA LEU A 112 -16.66 -7.48 -24.60
C LEU A 112 -16.38 -7.23 -23.12
N ARG A 113 -15.23 -7.71 -22.62
CA ARG A 113 -14.80 -7.50 -21.24
C ARG A 113 -13.32 -7.13 -21.19
N VAL A 114 -12.97 -6.20 -20.28
CA VAL A 114 -11.58 -5.93 -19.92
C VAL A 114 -11.20 -6.83 -18.74
N GLY A 115 -10.07 -7.52 -18.85
CA GLY A 115 -9.54 -8.41 -17.80
C GLY A 115 -8.05 -8.22 -17.60
N TYR A 116 -7.51 -8.88 -16.58
CA TYR A 116 -6.09 -8.88 -16.26
C TYR A 116 -5.54 -10.31 -16.21
N ASN A 117 -4.34 -10.48 -16.76
CA ASN A 117 -3.59 -11.74 -16.71
C ASN A 117 -2.13 -11.43 -16.36
N ARG A 118 -1.54 -12.21 -15.45
CA ARG A 118 -0.15 -12.00 -15.00
C ARG A 118 0.90 -12.09 -16.13
N VAL A 119 0.61 -12.79 -17.23
CA VAL A 119 1.54 -13.00 -18.34
C VAL A 119 1.43 -11.89 -19.37
N PHE A 120 0.20 -11.44 -19.67
CA PHE A 120 -0.06 -10.49 -20.77
C PHE A 120 -0.46 -9.08 -20.30
N GLY A 121 -0.68 -8.91 -18.99
CA GLY A 121 -1.23 -7.66 -18.44
C GLY A 121 -2.74 -7.52 -18.66
N TYR A 122 -3.20 -6.31 -18.89
CA TYR A 122 -4.60 -6.04 -19.23
C TYR A 122 -4.91 -6.44 -20.66
N TYR A 123 -6.10 -7.02 -20.87
CA TYR A 123 -6.58 -7.47 -22.17
C TYR A 123 -8.07 -7.22 -22.34
N ILE A 124 -8.49 -7.17 -23.60
CA ILE A 124 -9.89 -7.18 -24.02
C ILE A 124 -10.23 -8.59 -24.46
N GLU A 125 -11.25 -9.20 -23.85
CA GLU A 125 -11.75 -10.52 -24.24
C GLU A 125 -13.01 -10.38 -25.07
N VAL A 126 -13.02 -11.00 -26.24
CA VAL A 126 -14.13 -11.05 -27.19
C VAL A 126 -14.53 -12.50 -27.43
N SER A 127 -15.81 -12.81 -27.32
CA SER A 127 -16.34 -14.15 -27.59
C SER A 127 -16.19 -14.52 -29.07
N LYS A 128 -16.06 -15.83 -29.34
CA LYS A 128 -15.82 -16.39 -30.68
C LYS A 128 -16.84 -15.91 -31.74
N GLY A 129 -18.11 -15.73 -31.36
CA GLY A 129 -19.13 -15.25 -32.27
C GLY A 129 -18.99 -13.79 -32.72
N ASN A 130 -18.18 -13.00 -32.03
CA ASN A 130 -18.00 -11.57 -32.30
C ASN A 130 -16.58 -11.24 -32.82
N VAL A 131 -15.74 -12.23 -33.06
CA VAL A 131 -14.36 -12.01 -33.55
C VAL A 131 -14.32 -11.28 -34.88
N SER A 132 -15.32 -11.48 -35.76
CA SER A 132 -15.44 -10.78 -37.04
C SER A 132 -15.76 -9.27 -36.91
N MET A 133 -16.17 -8.83 -35.72
CA MET A 133 -16.47 -7.40 -35.45
C MET A 133 -15.27 -6.68 -34.82
N VAL A 134 -14.17 -7.40 -34.55
CA VAL A 134 -12.98 -6.82 -33.90
C VAL A 134 -12.27 -5.88 -34.87
N PRO A 135 -12.00 -4.61 -34.48
CA PRO A 135 -11.29 -3.67 -35.31
C PRO A 135 -9.81 -4.03 -35.54
N ASP A 136 -9.24 -3.56 -36.66
CA ASP A 136 -7.82 -3.79 -37.01
C ASP A 136 -6.83 -3.24 -35.98
N ARG A 137 -7.24 -2.25 -35.16
CA ARG A 137 -6.43 -1.68 -34.07
C ARG A 137 -6.21 -2.64 -32.88
N TYR A 138 -6.95 -3.74 -32.82
CA TYR A 138 -6.78 -4.75 -31.79
C TYR A 138 -5.68 -5.73 -32.17
N VAL A 139 -4.68 -5.86 -31.29
CA VAL A 139 -3.59 -6.81 -31.49
C VAL A 139 -3.91 -8.09 -30.71
N ARG A 140 -4.15 -9.19 -31.43
CA ARG A 140 -4.45 -10.49 -30.82
C ARG A 140 -3.25 -11.01 -30.03
N LYS A 141 -3.49 -11.43 -28.79
CA LYS A 141 -2.49 -12.01 -27.87
C LYS A 141 -2.73 -13.47 -27.55
N GLN A 142 -3.98 -13.89 -27.48
CA GLN A 142 -4.32 -15.26 -27.13
C GLN A 142 -5.63 -15.69 -27.78
N THR A 143 -5.65 -16.92 -28.31
CA THR A 143 -6.86 -17.60 -28.73
C THR A 143 -7.28 -18.59 -27.66
N LEU A 144 -8.56 -18.56 -27.29
CA LEU A 144 -9.21 -19.46 -26.33
C LEU A 144 -10.22 -20.32 -27.05
N THR A 145 -10.72 -21.37 -26.39
CA THR A 145 -11.78 -22.23 -26.93
C THR A 145 -13.05 -21.45 -27.28
N ASN A 146 -13.41 -20.46 -26.43
CA ASN A 146 -14.67 -19.72 -26.53
C ASN A 146 -14.49 -18.24 -26.93
N GLY A 147 -13.28 -17.79 -27.26
CA GLY A 147 -13.02 -16.39 -27.60
C GLY A 147 -11.56 -16.09 -27.90
N GLU A 148 -11.28 -14.82 -28.03
CA GLU A 148 -9.94 -14.32 -28.25
C GLU A 148 -9.63 -13.13 -27.33
N ARG A 149 -8.35 -12.96 -26.96
CA ARG A 149 -7.86 -11.85 -26.15
C ARG A 149 -6.98 -10.93 -26.96
N TYR A 150 -7.24 -9.65 -26.81
CA TYR A 150 -6.60 -8.59 -27.56
C TYR A 150 -6.02 -7.54 -26.62
N ILE A 151 -5.07 -6.77 -27.13
CA ILE A 151 -4.59 -5.54 -26.51
C ILE A 151 -4.77 -4.38 -27.48
N THR A 152 -4.92 -3.17 -26.91
CA THR A 152 -4.89 -1.91 -27.66
C THR A 152 -3.78 -1.03 -27.11
N ASP A 153 -3.31 -0.06 -27.91
CA ASP A 153 -2.29 0.89 -27.45
C ASP A 153 -2.76 1.72 -26.27
N GLU A 154 -4.05 2.04 -26.22
CA GLU A 154 -4.67 2.77 -25.12
C GLU A 154 -4.63 1.96 -23.82
N LEU A 155 -5.06 0.69 -23.87
CA LEU A 155 -5.03 -0.21 -22.72
C LEU A 155 -3.61 -0.39 -22.20
N LYS A 156 -2.63 -0.46 -23.09
CA LYS A 156 -1.21 -0.60 -22.75
C LYS A 156 -0.63 0.67 -22.10
N LYS A 157 -1.05 1.87 -22.52
CA LYS A 157 -0.66 3.12 -21.86
C LYS A 157 -1.14 3.17 -20.42
N ILE A 158 -2.41 2.86 -20.20
CA ILE A 158 -3.02 2.83 -18.85
C ILE A 158 -2.36 1.77 -17.97
N GLU A 159 -2.06 0.59 -18.51
CA GLU A 159 -1.31 -0.43 -17.79
C GLU A 159 0.04 0.11 -17.29
N ASN A 160 0.80 0.78 -18.15
CA ASN A 160 2.09 1.35 -17.79
C ASN A 160 1.95 2.45 -16.71
N GLU A 161 0.90 3.25 -16.76
CA GLU A 161 0.62 4.26 -15.73
C GLU A 161 0.30 3.64 -14.38
N ILE A 162 -0.56 2.61 -14.36
CA ILE A 162 -0.94 1.89 -13.13
C ILE A 162 0.26 1.17 -12.53
N LEU A 163 1.03 0.42 -13.34
CA LEU A 163 2.21 -0.30 -12.89
C LEU A 163 3.30 0.66 -12.38
N GLY A 164 3.56 1.73 -13.14
CA GLY A 164 4.52 2.75 -12.73
C GLY A 164 4.14 3.49 -11.44
N ALA A 165 2.85 3.70 -11.19
CA ALA A 165 2.37 4.25 -9.92
C ALA A 165 2.53 3.27 -8.76
N ASN A 166 2.26 1.98 -8.96
CA ASN A 166 2.47 0.94 -7.94
C ASN A 166 3.93 0.83 -7.50
N ASP A 167 4.86 0.83 -8.45
CA ASP A 167 6.30 0.79 -8.13
C ASP A 167 6.74 2.02 -7.33
N LYS A 168 6.23 3.20 -7.68
CA LYS A 168 6.47 4.43 -6.95
C LYS A 168 5.88 4.40 -5.54
N ILE A 169 4.66 3.85 -5.36
CA ILE A 169 4.04 3.66 -4.05
C ILE A 169 4.92 2.80 -3.16
N LEU A 170 5.36 1.64 -3.62
CA LEU A 170 6.20 0.73 -2.84
C LEU A 170 7.54 1.37 -2.45
N ALA A 171 8.18 2.08 -3.38
CA ALA A 171 9.43 2.78 -3.12
C ALA A 171 9.26 3.92 -2.09
N LEU A 172 8.20 4.72 -2.23
CA LEU A 172 7.91 5.83 -1.33
C LEU A 172 7.53 5.34 0.07
N GLU A 173 6.69 4.30 0.17
CA GLU A 173 6.38 3.67 1.46
C GLU A 173 7.64 3.15 2.16
N ALA A 174 8.55 2.51 1.43
CA ALA A 174 9.80 2.02 1.99
C ALA A 174 10.69 3.17 2.51
N ALA A 175 10.76 4.28 1.79
CA ALA A 175 11.51 5.47 2.20
C ALA A 175 10.90 6.09 3.48
N ILE A 176 9.59 6.33 3.50
CA ILE A 176 8.88 6.87 4.67
C ILE A 176 9.05 5.95 5.89
N PHE A 177 8.94 4.64 5.70
CA PHE A 177 9.13 3.69 6.79
C PHE A 177 10.56 3.68 7.33
N ALA A 178 11.56 3.87 6.45
CA ALA A 178 12.95 4.00 6.88
C ALA A 178 13.16 5.25 7.74
N GLU A 179 12.55 6.39 7.38
CA GLU A 179 12.60 7.63 8.17
C GLU A 179 11.93 7.45 9.54
N VAL A 180 10.74 6.84 9.59
CA VAL A 180 10.04 6.54 10.85
C VAL A 180 10.90 5.66 11.75
N ARG A 181 11.50 4.63 11.20
CA ARG A 181 12.36 3.70 11.95
C ARG A 181 13.65 4.39 12.45
N GLU A 182 14.24 5.26 11.64
CA GLU A 182 15.43 6.03 12.02
C GLU A 182 15.11 6.99 13.16
N PHE A 183 14.02 7.74 13.08
CA PHE A 183 13.54 8.60 14.18
C PHE A 183 13.41 7.83 15.49
N ILE A 184 12.76 6.64 15.43
CA ILE A 184 12.60 5.79 16.61
C ILE A 184 13.95 5.32 17.14
N ALA A 185 14.88 4.91 16.27
CA ALA A 185 16.22 4.45 16.67
C ALA A 185 16.96 5.54 17.43
N GLN A 186 16.98 6.77 16.91
CA GLN A 186 17.64 7.93 17.56
C GLN A 186 17.04 8.25 18.94
N ARG A 187 15.76 7.99 19.16
CA ARG A 187 15.10 8.20 20.46
C ARG A 187 15.30 7.08 21.45
N LEU A 188 15.71 5.89 20.98
CA LEU A 188 15.95 4.71 21.82
C LEU A 188 17.43 4.55 22.22
N ASP A 189 18.35 5.28 21.60
CA ASP A 189 19.78 5.29 21.94
C ASP A 189 20.11 6.18 23.17
N LEU A 190 19.13 6.37 24.05
CA LEU A 190 19.22 7.12 25.29
C LEU A 190 19.57 6.27 26.49
#